data_0f8e9b8684d8a3a15c51681e91f69b9b
#
_entry.id   0f8e9b8684d8a3a15c51681e91f69b9b
#
_cell.length_a   1.000
_cell.length_b   1.000
_cell.length_c   1.000
_cell.angle_alpha   90.00
_cell.angle_beta   90.00
_cell.angle_gamma   90.00
#
_symmetry.space_group_name_H-M   'P 1'
#
loop_
_entity.id
_entity.type
_entity.pdbx_description
1 polymer ?
#
loop_
_entity_poly.entity_id
_entity_poly.type
_entity_poly.pdbx_seq_one_letter_code
_entity_poly.pdbx_strand_id
1 'polypeptide(L)'
;MDIKIYAVNNKTFDFFRNIKEEYSFEKLHNIIKSFKCFESKNVSYIGHITCEKLLYNKENSKGNVKKIYYLCGNYSVDVKENSNDGYGLLENKEINKNYINFINNFDFDKELLGYGIDNIIKEWKEMNITYSEDEIKTGKEFIENIKKAFNYAYDNKLNLIWEYKH
;
A
#
# COMPACT_ATOMS: atom_id res chain seq x y z
N MET A 1 -9.16 -2.22 8.08
CA MET A 1 -8.88 -2.68 6.70
C MET A 1 -7.73 -3.66 6.73
N ASP A 2 -7.87 -4.80 6.05
CA ASP A 2 -6.77 -5.75 5.88
C ASP A 2 -6.09 -5.52 4.52
N ILE A 3 -4.76 -5.45 4.52
CA ILE A 3 -3.98 -5.21 3.32
C ILE A 3 -2.96 -6.34 3.16
N LYS A 4 -2.89 -6.89 1.95
CA LYS A 4 -1.89 -7.87 1.56
C LYS A 4 -1.14 -7.38 0.32
N ILE A 5 0.17 -7.49 0.34
CA ILE A 5 1.03 -7.11 -0.77
C ILE A 5 1.72 -8.36 -1.28
N TYR A 6 1.45 -8.71 -2.53
CA TYR A 6 2.00 -9.89 -3.17
C TYR A 6 3.09 -9.48 -4.16
N ALA A 7 4.25 -10.14 -4.07
CA ALA A 7 5.30 -10.00 -5.07
C ALA A 7 5.12 -11.06 -6.16
N VAL A 8 4.75 -10.62 -7.36
CA VAL A 8 4.32 -11.51 -8.46
C VAL A 8 5.21 -11.37 -9.69
N ASN A 9 5.22 -12.41 -10.51
CA ASN A 9 5.92 -12.40 -11.80
C ASN A 9 5.13 -11.59 -12.86
N ASN A 10 5.79 -11.33 -14.00
CA ASN A 10 5.20 -10.57 -15.09
C ASN A 10 3.92 -11.20 -15.64
N LYS A 11 3.86 -12.53 -15.77
CA LYS A 11 2.70 -13.22 -16.31
C LYS A 11 1.45 -12.96 -15.47
N THR A 12 1.57 -13.07 -14.15
CA THR A 12 0.46 -12.82 -13.21
C THR A 12 0.09 -11.34 -13.18
N PHE A 13 1.10 -10.46 -13.19
CA PHE A 13 0.88 -9.01 -13.25
C PHE A 13 0.14 -8.60 -14.52
N ASP A 14 0.56 -9.10 -15.68
CA ASP A 14 -0.08 -8.82 -16.97
C ASP A 14 -1.50 -9.34 -17.03
N PHE A 15 -1.79 -10.48 -16.42
CA PHE A 15 -3.15 -10.98 -16.29
C PHE A 15 -4.03 -9.95 -15.56
N PHE A 16 -3.62 -9.48 -14.36
CA PHE A 16 -4.38 -8.48 -13.60
C PHE A 16 -4.52 -7.15 -14.34
N ARG A 17 -3.45 -6.69 -15.00
CA ARG A 17 -3.46 -5.43 -15.76
C ARG A 17 -4.41 -5.46 -16.96
N ASN A 18 -4.65 -6.61 -17.55
CA ASN A 18 -5.43 -6.78 -18.76
C ASN A 18 -6.82 -7.40 -18.51
N ILE A 19 -7.27 -7.51 -17.27
CA ILE A 19 -8.62 -7.99 -16.95
C ILE A 19 -9.65 -7.09 -17.64
N LYS A 20 -10.53 -7.73 -18.43
CA LYS A 20 -11.64 -7.06 -19.12
C LYS A 20 -13.01 -7.55 -18.66
N GLU A 21 -13.01 -8.61 -17.87
CA GLU A 21 -14.21 -9.27 -17.35
C GLU A 21 -14.31 -9.05 -15.85
N GLU A 22 -15.52 -9.08 -15.32
CA GLU A 22 -15.74 -9.08 -13.88
C GLU A 22 -15.33 -10.41 -13.27
N TYR A 23 -14.38 -10.38 -12.35
CA TYR A 23 -13.97 -11.52 -11.55
C TYR A 23 -14.44 -11.34 -10.11
N SER A 24 -14.79 -12.43 -9.44
CA SER A 24 -15.01 -12.41 -7.99
C SER A 24 -13.67 -12.22 -7.25
N PHE A 25 -13.74 -11.64 -6.07
CA PHE A 25 -12.57 -11.45 -5.19
C PHE A 25 -11.85 -12.78 -4.92
N GLU A 26 -12.62 -13.84 -4.59
CA GLU A 26 -12.08 -15.17 -4.33
C GLU A 26 -11.31 -15.73 -5.53
N LYS A 27 -11.81 -15.53 -6.73
CA LYS A 27 -11.18 -16.01 -7.96
C LYS A 27 -9.83 -15.33 -8.20
N LEU A 28 -9.77 -14.02 -8.00
CA LEU A 28 -8.53 -13.24 -8.12
C LEU A 28 -7.55 -13.61 -7.00
N HIS A 29 -8.02 -13.72 -5.76
CA HIS A 29 -7.21 -14.16 -4.63
C HIS A 29 -6.57 -15.53 -4.88
N ASN A 30 -7.31 -16.48 -5.42
CA ASN A 30 -6.81 -17.82 -5.72
C ASN A 30 -5.65 -17.82 -6.74
N ILE A 31 -5.57 -16.82 -7.60
CA ILE A 31 -4.47 -16.67 -8.57
C ILE A 31 -3.17 -16.21 -7.88
N ILE A 32 -3.27 -15.35 -6.85
CA ILE A 32 -2.10 -14.74 -6.24
C ILE A 32 -1.69 -15.34 -4.89
N LYS A 33 -2.56 -16.09 -4.22
CA LYS A 33 -2.31 -16.60 -2.85
C LYS A 33 -1.05 -17.46 -2.67
N SER A 34 -0.52 -18.02 -3.75
CA SER A 34 0.73 -18.83 -3.72
C SER A 34 2.02 -17.98 -3.79
N PHE A 35 1.91 -16.70 -4.10
CA PHE A 35 3.06 -15.82 -4.17
C PHE A 35 3.50 -15.33 -2.78
N LYS A 36 4.72 -14.81 -2.70
CA LYS A 36 5.23 -14.20 -1.47
C LYS A 36 4.31 -13.04 -1.08
N CYS A 37 3.77 -13.12 0.12
CA CYS A 37 2.82 -12.18 0.68
C CYS A 37 3.39 -11.47 1.91
N PHE A 38 3.08 -10.19 2.03
CA PHE A 38 3.34 -9.33 3.19
C PHE A 38 1.97 -8.83 3.68
N GLU A 39 1.48 -9.41 4.77
CA GLU A 39 0.13 -9.15 5.28
C GLU A 39 0.16 -8.15 6.44
N SER A 40 -0.77 -7.22 6.42
CA SER A 40 -1.06 -6.31 7.52
C SER A 40 -2.55 -6.34 7.82
N LYS A 41 -2.88 -6.67 9.07
CA LYS A 41 -4.26 -6.76 9.54
C LYS A 41 -4.65 -5.53 10.34
N ASN A 42 -5.92 -5.18 10.29
CA ASN A 42 -6.48 -4.08 11.05
C ASN A 42 -5.70 -2.77 10.87
N VAL A 43 -5.25 -2.51 9.63
CA VAL A 43 -4.52 -1.26 9.32
C VAL A 43 -5.39 -0.09 9.73
N SER A 44 -4.87 0.70 10.66
CA SER A 44 -5.55 1.88 11.19
C SER A 44 -5.54 3.02 10.18
N TYR A 45 -6.42 4.00 10.41
CA TYR A 45 -6.44 5.22 9.61
C TYR A 45 -5.11 5.99 9.66
N ILE A 46 -4.44 5.98 10.82
CA ILE A 46 -3.10 6.56 10.98
C ILE A 46 -2.08 5.84 10.08
N GLY A 47 -2.09 4.52 10.09
CA GLY A 47 -1.23 3.73 9.22
C GLY A 47 -1.48 4.03 7.75
N HIS A 48 -2.72 4.18 7.36
CA HIS A 48 -3.12 4.54 6.01
C HIS A 48 -2.57 5.91 5.58
N ILE A 49 -2.81 6.95 6.39
CA ILE A 49 -2.32 8.32 6.11
C ILE A 49 -0.78 8.37 6.06
N THR A 50 -0.11 7.67 6.99
CA THR A 50 1.35 7.63 7.00
C THR A 50 1.91 6.87 5.79
N CYS A 51 1.20 5.84 5.33
CA CYS A 51 1.49 5.17 4.08
C CYS A 51 1.35 6.11 2.88
N GLU A 52 0.31 6.92 2.84
CA GLU A 52 0.15 7.93 1.79
C GLU A 52 1.36 8.86 1.72
N LYS A 53 1.90 9.28 2.84
CA LYS A 53 3.11 10.11 2.88
C LYS A 53 4.35 9.36 2.42
N LEU A 54 4.54 8.12 2.87
CA LEU A 54 5.62 7.27 2.41
C LEU A 54 5.62 7.16 0.89
N LEU A 55 4.43 7.02 0.32
CA LEU A 55 4.24 6.82 -1.10
C LEU A 55 4.15 8.15 -1.89
N TYR A 56 3.85 9.29 -1.23
CA TYR A 56 3.57 10.58 -1.86
C TYR A 56 4.64 11.65 -1.58
N ASN A 57 5.90 11.30 -1.46
CA ASN A 57 6.94 12.31 -1.27
C ASN A 57 7.16 13.15 -2.55
N LYS A 58 6.96 14.47 -2.44
CA LYS A 58 7.07 15.43 -3.56
C LYS A 58 8.44 15.45 -4.23
N GLU A 59 9.51 15.19 -3.49
CA GLU A 59 10.87 15.22 -4.03
C GLU A 59 11.19 14.01 -4.92
N ASN A 60 10.56 12.89 -4.64
CA ASN A 60 10.64 11.68 -5.47
C ASN A 60 9.55 11.60 -6.54
N SER A 61 8.61 12.54 -6.54
CA SER A 61 7.43 12.56 -7.40
C SER A 61 7.69 13.01 -8.84
N LYS A 62 8.93 13.14 -9.27
CA LYS A 62 9.22 13.40 -10.68
C LYS A 62 8.77 12.22 -11.54
N GLY A 63 7.48 12.14 -11.72
CA GLY A 63 6.82 11.36 -12.74
C GLY A 63 5.88 10.24 -12.27
N ASN A 64 6.17 9.50 -11.19
CA ASN A 64 5.50 8.21 -10.98
C ASN A 64 4.81 8.01 -9.62
N VAL A 65 5.07 8.85 -8.61
CA VAL A 65 4.51 8.67 -7.27
C VAL A 65 3.00 8.91 -7.20
N LYS A 66 2.43 9.72 -8.10
CA LYS A 66 0.96 9.79 -8.25
C LYS A 66 0.31 8.43 -8.48
N LYS A 67 1.10 7.47 -8.96
CA LYS A 67 0.65 6.13 -9.31
C LYS A 67 0.66 5.15 -8.14
N ILE A 68 1.45 5.45 -7.11
CA ILE A 68 1.54 4.65 -5.89
C ILE A 68 0.55 5.18 -4.84
N TYR A 69 0.13 6.44 -4.96
CA TYR A 69 -0.73 7.15 -4.00
C TYR A 69 -2.08 6.48 -3.74
N TYR A 70 -2.69 5.98 -4.75
CA TYR A 70 -3.75 5.04 -4.52
C TYR A 70 -3.06 3.73 -4.14
N LEU A 71 -3.25 3.21 -2.97
CA LEU A 71 -2.84 1.84 -2.57
C LEU A 71 -3.00 0.84 -3.70
N CYS A 72 -3.59 1.30 -4.71
CA CYS A 72 -4.06 0.72 -5.91
C CYS A 72 -3.19 0.97 -7.14
N GLY A 73 -2.02 1.57 -7.02
CA GLY A 73 -1.22 1.82 -8.21
C GLY A 73 -2.02 2.52 -9.33
N ASN A 74 -1.56 2.37 -10.58
CA ASN A 74 -2.19 2.99 -11.74
C ASN A 74 -3.43 2.30 -12.25
N TYR A 75 -3.66 1.11 -11.78
CA TYR A 75 -4.69 0.24 -12.26
C TYR A 75 -5.40 -0.34 -11.05
N SER A 76 -6.67 0.00 -10.86
CA SER A 76 -7.55 -0.71 -9.97
C SER A 76 -8.26 -1.81 -10.76
N VAL A 77 -8.42 -2.95 -10.13
CA VAL A 77 -9.30 -4.01 -10.63
C VAL A 77 -10.53 -3.99 -9.75
N ASP A 78 -11.64 -3.55 -10.30
CA ASP A 78 -12.91 -3.52 -9.57
C ASP A 78 -13.41 -4.94 -9.31
N VAL A 79 -13.89 -5.16 -8.11
CA VAL A 79 -14.43 -6.44 -7.67
C VAL A 79 -15.94 -6.36 -7.59
N LYS A 80 -16.62 -7.34 -8.14
CA LYS A 80 -18.07 -7.33 -8.30
C LYS A 80 -18.85 -7.32 -7.00
N GLU A 81 -18.29 -7.90 -5.93
CA GLU A 81 -19.05 -8.26 -4.73
C GLU A 81 -19.07 -7.18 -3.65
N ASN A 82 -18.06 -6.30 -3.63
CA ASN A 82 -17.97 -5.21 -2.65
C ASN A 82 -17.19 -4.05 -3.24
N SER A 83 -17.82 -2.89 -3.35
CA SER A 83 -17.21 -1.69 -3.92
C SER A 83 -16.01 -1.13 -3.12
N ASN A 84 -15.81 -1.62 -1.89
CA ASN A 84 -14.71 -1.19 -1.02
C ASN A 84 -13.51 -2.14 -1.04
N ASP A 85 -13.66 -3.32 -1.64
CA ASP A 85 -12.56 -4.28 -1.81
C ASP A 85 -11.94 -4.14 -3.20
N GLY A 86 -10.66 -4.44 -3.33
CA GLY A 86 -10.04 -4.35 -4.65
C GLY A 86 -8.55 -4.71 -4.67
N TYR A 87 -7.96 -4.49 -5.83
CA TYR A 87 -6.56 -4.75 -6.11
C TYR A 87 -5.88 -3.54 -6.71
N GLY A 88 -4.68 -3.27 -6.26
CA GLY A 88 -3.80 -2.28 -6.84
C GLY A 88 -2.57 -2.92 -7.47
N LEU A 89 -2.02 -2.30 -8.52
CA LEU A 89 -0.95 -2.84 -9.33
C LEU A 89 0.22 -1.87 -9.41
N LEU A 90 1.43 -2.35 -9.08
CA LEU A 90 2.66 -1.59 -9.23
C LEU A 90 3.70 -2.38 -10.02
N GLU A 91 4.09 -1.86 -11.17
CA GLU A 91 5.07 -2.48 -12.04
C GLU A 91 6.50 -2.34 -11.51
N ASN A 92 7.31 -3.36 -11.63
CA ASN A 92 8.70 -3.39 -11.14
C ASN A 92 9.55 -2.20 -11.62
N LYS A 93 9.38 -1.77 -12.87
CA LYS A 93 10.12 -0.62 -13.41
C LYS A 93 9.92 0.68 -12.63
N GLU A 94 8.82 0.79 -11.87
CA GLU A 94 8.53 1.94 -11.02
C GLU A 94 9.30 1.88 -9.69
N ILE A 95 9.79 0.68 -9.31
CA ILE A 95 10.53 0.43 -8.07
C ILE A 95 12.03 0.59 -8.36
N ASN A 96 12.52 1.82 -8.36
CA ASN A 96 13.94 2.10 -8.63
C ASN A 96 14.76 2.26 -7.33
N LYS A 97 16.09 2.29 -7.47
CA LYS A 97 17.02 2.38 -6.33
C LYS A 97 16.80 3.62 -5.47
N ASN A 98 16.53 4.76 -6.07
CA ASN A 98 16.31 6.01 -5.31
C ASN A 98 15.05 5.90 -4.46
N TYR A 99 14.03 5.28 -5.01
CA TYR A 99 12.78 5.05 -4.30
C TYR A 99 12.95 4.05 -3.15
N ILE A 100 13.70 2.97 -3.36
CA ILE A 100 14.05 2.02 -2.29
C ILE A 100 14.85 2.69 -1.17
N ASN A 101 15.83 3.51 -1.51
CA ASN A 101 16.58 4.28 -0.51
C ASN A 101 15.68 5.22 0.29
N PHE A 102 14.76 5.90 -0.37
CA PHE A 102 13.77 6.75 0.30
C PHE A 102 12.88 5.95 1.26
N ILE A 103 12.30 4.83 0.80
CA ILE A 103 11.44 3.97 1.61
C ILE A 103 12.18 3.45 2.85
N ASN A 104 13.43 3.00 2.69
CA ASN A 104 14.21 2.45 3.79
C ASN A 104 14.59 3.48 4.85
N ASN A 105 14.75 4.75 4.46
CA ASN A 105 15.04 5.85 5.37
C ASN A 105 13.78 6.52 5.96
N PHE A 106 12.60 6.06 5.56
CA PHE A 106 11.36 6.61 6.09
C PHE A 106 11.18 6.23 7.57
N ASP A 107 11.03 7.24 8.40
CA ASP A 107 10.85 7.13 9.84
C ASP A 107 9.39 7.46 10.20
N PHE A 108 8.64 6.42 10.60
CA PHE A 108 7.23 6.56 10.94
C PHE A 108 7.01 7.57 12.08
N ASP A 109 7.81 7.48 13.15
CA ASP A 109 7.62 8.33 14.33
C ASP A 109 7.92 9.80 14.01
N LYS A 110 9.00 10.04 13.25
CA LYS A 110 9.37 11.38 12.81
C LYS A 110 8.29 11.98 11.90
N GLU A 111 7.79 11.19 10.97
CA GLU A 111 6.74 11.63 10.06
C GLU A 111 5.39 11.79 10.77
N LEU A 112 5.12 10.91 11.74
CA LEU A 112 3.94 11.02 12.59
C LEU A 112 3.96 12.32 13.39
N LEU A 113 5.10 12.70 13.98
CA LEU A 113 5.26 13.92 14.78
C LEU A 113 5.43 15.19 13.93
N GLY A 114 6.04 15.08 12.74
CA GLY A 114 6.47 16.23 11.95
C GLY A 114 5.46 16.80 10.96
N TYR A 115 4.39 16.12 10.67
CA TYR A 115 3.48 16.52 9.58
C TYR A 115 2.08 16.85 10.02
N GLY A 116 1.90 17.88 10.80
CA GLY A 116 0.51 18.30 10.97
C GLY A 116 -0.41 17.16 11.44
N ILE A 117 0.14 16.15 12.10
CA ILE A 117 -0.63 15.36 13.05
C ILE A 117 -1.33 16.33 13.97
N ASP A 118 -0.70 17.44 14.30
CA ASP A 118 -1.39 18.53 14.97
C ASP A 118 -2.66 18.96 14.22
N ASN A 119 -2.67 19.00 12.91
CA ASN A 119 -3.86 19.30 12.14
C ASN A 119 -4.83 18.12 12.09
N ILE A 120 -4.33 16.91 11.88
CA ILE A 120 -5.18 15.70 11.93
C ILE A 120 -5.66 15.45 13.35
N ILE A 121 -4.81 15.61 14.36
CA ILE A 121 -5.20 15.53 15.78
C ILE A 121 -6.18 16.64 16.12
N LYS A 122 -6.02 17.83 15.58
CA LYS A 122 -6.95 18.93 15.78
C LYS A 122 -8.30 18.62 15.18
N GLU A 123 -8.36 18.19 13.93
CA GLU A 123 -9.58 17.76 13.27
C GLU A 123 -10.25 16.59 14.00
N TRP A 124 -9.46 15.62 14.47
CA TRP A 124 -9.98 14.47 15.19
C TRP A 124 -10.42 14.82 16.62
N LYS A 125 -9.74 15.74 17.29
CA LYS A 125 -10.20 16.28 18.58
C LYS A 125 -11.52 17.03 18.42
N GLU A 126 -11.68 17.76 17.33
CA GLU A 126 -12.94 18.42 16.99
C GLU A 126 -14.05 17.40 16.71
N MET A 127 -13.69 16.21 16.20
CA MET A 127 -14.61 15.08 16.00
C MET A 127 -14.71 14.12 17.20
N ASN A 128 -14.07 14.43 18.34
CA ASN A 128 -13.95 13.53 19.51
C ASN A 128 -13.31 12.17 19.22
N ILE A 129 -12.39 12.10 18.26
CA ILE A 129 -11.65 10.88 17.94
C ILE A 129 -10.29 10.94 18.64
N THR A 130 -9.93 9.88 19.36
CA THR A 130 -8.63 9.73 20.03
C THR A 130 -7.87 8.56 19.42
N TYR A 131 -6.53 8.67 19.38
CA TYR A 131 -5.68 7.56 18.98
C TYR A 131 -5.46 6.57 20.12
N SER A 132 -5.45 5.29 19.79
CA SER A 132 -4.95 4.26 20.69
C SER A 132 -3.49 3.93 20.35
N GLU A 133 -2.78 3.40 21.34
CA GLU A 133 -1.43 2.85 21.12
C GLU A 133 -1.45 1.72 20.08
N ASP A 134 -2.53 0.94 20.04
CA ASP A 134 -2.72 -0.13 19.06
C ASP A 134 -2.83 0.39 17.62
N GLU A 135 -3.47 1.54 17.40
CA GLU A 135 -3.54 2.14 16.07
C GLU A 135 -2.18 2.62 15.57
N ILE A 136 -1.37 3.18 16.47
CA ILE A 136 0.02 3.57 16.15
C ILE A 136 0.84 2.33 15.84
N LYS A 137 0.71 1.27 16.64
CA LYS A 137 1.43 0.01 16.45
C LYS A 137 1.08 -0.64 15.12
N THR A 138 -0.20 -0.80 14.79
CA THR A 138 -0.64 -1.38 13.52
C THR A 138 -0.18 -0.55 12.33
N GLY A 139 -0.14 0.78 12.47
CA GLY A 139 0.41 1.69 11.46
C GLY A 139 1.90 1.46 11.21
N LYS A 140 2.70 1.33 12.28
CA LYS A 140 4.14 1.01 12.16
C LYS A 140 4.37 -0.34 11.49
N GLU A 141 3.66 -1.36 11.91
CA GLU A 141 3.76 -2.70 11.33
C GLU A 141 3.42 -2.69 9.82
N PHE A 142 2.43 -1.91 9.44
CA PHE A 142 2.05 -1.75 8.04
C PHE A 142 3.18 -1.10 7.22
N ILE A 143 3.77 -0.02 7.70
CA ILE A 143 4.90 0.63 7.03
C ILE A 143 6.09 -0.30 6.89
N GLU A 144 6.42 -1.07 7.94
CA GLU A 144 7.50 -2.07 7.86
C GLU A 144 7.20 -3.19 6.86
N ASN A 145 5.95 -3.62 6.72
CA ASN A 145 5.57 -4.60 5.71
C ASN A 145 5.66 -4.01 4.29
N ILE A 146 5.33 -2.73 4.09
CA ILE A 146 5.57 -2.05 2.83
C ILE A 146 7.06 -2.05 2.48
N LYS A 147 7.93 -1.65 3.41
CA LYS A 147 9.38 -1.67 3.20
C LYS A 147 9.88 -3.06 2.78
N LYS A 148 9.45 -4.10 3.49
CA LYS A 148 9.80 -5.49 3.17
C LYS A 148 9.33 -5.89 1.77
N ALA A 149 8.08 -5.57 1.41
CA ALA A 149 7.51 -5.90 0.12
C ALA A 149 8.26 -5.23 -1.03
N PHE A 150 8.56 -3.94 -0.89
CA PHE A 150 9.27 -3.18 -1.92
C PHE A 150 10.72 -3.64 -2.09
N ASN A 151 11.46 -3.86 -1.00
CA ASN A 151 12.82 -4.39 -1.08
C ASN A 151 12.83 -5.78 -1.73
N TYR A 152 11.93 -6.67 -1.31
CA TYR A 152 11.82 -8.00 -1.90
C TYR A 152 11.51 -7.95 -3.40
N ALA A 153 10.57 -7.11 -3.82
CA ALA A 153 10.22 -6.94 -5.21
C ALA A 153 11.39 -6.37 -6.04
N TYR A 154 12.10 -5.38 -5.50
CA TYR A 154 13.28 -4.79 -6.13
C TYR A 154 14.38 -5.81 -6.36
N ASP A 155 14.76 -6.54 -5.30
CA ASP A 155 15.85 -7.52 -5.33
C ASP A 155 15.56 -8.70 -6.28
N ASN A 156 14.29 -9.10 -6.37
CA ASN A 156 13.85 -10.24 -7.17
C ASN A 156 13.27 -9.84 -8.54
N LYS A 157 13.26 -8.56 -8.88
CA LYS A 157 12.67 -8.01 -10.12
C LYS A 157 11.21 -8.44 -10.33
N LEU A 158 10.42 -8.38 -9.26
CA LEU A 158 9.01 -8.73 -9.25
C LEU A 158 8.13 -7.47 -9.26
N ASN A 159 6.90 -7.64 -9.70
CA ASN A 159 5.87 -6.62 -9.59
C ASN A 159 5.12 -6.79 -8.26
N LEU A 160 4.39 -5.76 -7.84
CA LEU A 160 3.56 -5.82 -6.65
C LEU A 160 2.08 -5.75 -7.01
N ILE A 161 1.29 -6.58 -6.35
CA ILE A 161 -0.17 -6.51 -6.34
C ILE A 161 -0.62 -6.31 -4.90
N TRP A 162 -1.41 -5.27 -4.68
CA TRP A 162 -2.04 -4.98 -3.40
C TRP A 162 -3.45 -5.55 -3.40
N GLU A 163 -3.78 -6.31 -2.39
CA GLU A 163 -5.14 -6.77 -2.11
C GLU A 163 -5.61 -6.04 -0.85
N TYR A 164 -6.70 -5.34 -0.93
CA TYR A 164 -7.30 -4.67 0.22
C TYR A 164 -8.74 -5.12 0.41
N LYS A 165 -9.07 -5.36 1.67
CA LYS A 165 -10.38 -5.83 2.11
C LYS A 165 -10.86 -5.02 3.31
N HIS A 166 -12.07 -4.49 3.21
CA HIS A 166 -12.75 -3.75 4.27
C HIS A 166 -13.55 -4.65 5.21
#